data_9a89578ebaad2a296dc4b7a4e9302712
#
_entry.id   9a89578ebaad2a296dc4b7a4e9302712
#
_cell.length_a   1.000
_cell.length_b   1.000
_cell.length_c   1.000
_cell.angle_alpha   90.00
_cell.angle_beta   90.00
_cell.angle_gamma   90.00
#
_symmetry.space_group_name_H-M   'P 1'
#
loop_
_entity.id
_entity.type
_entity.pdbx_description
1 polymer ?
#
loop_
_entity_poly.entity_id
_entity_poly.type
_entity_poly.pdbx_seq_one_letter_code
_entity_poly.pdbx_strand_id
1 'polypeptide(L)'
;MVTDPYWNHNVHHHPAVLAAVPDGCRTALDAGCGDGLLARKLAARSASVTGVDRSPEMIELARGHAGVPGNVAYLEADYLAYGALPERAYDFVSAVAVVHHAPFEEAVTRLARLTAPGGRLVIVGMAANRTPLDWLISACGVPASLSHARRNGGKRGPVGMPMEDVHMSWGEIRRVLHRLLPGCAVRRTLLWRYVMVWDRPRGGGPRGCSGAASSVPAHGD
;
A
#
# COMPACT_ATOMS: atom_id res chain seq x y z
N MET A 1 -17.45 2.96 14.18
CA MET A 1 -16.24 3.62 13.61
C MET A 1 -15.18 3.57 14.69
N VAL A 2 -14.05 2.92 14.46
CA VAL A 2 -12.91 2.96 15.39
C VAL A 2 -12.34 4.36 15.32
N THR A 3 -12.41 5.11 16.40
CA THR A 3 -11.81 6.45 16.52
C THR A 3 -10.30 6.28 16.54
N ASP A 4 -9.57 7.05 15.72
CA ASP A 4 -8.12 6.95 15.68
C ASP A 4 -7.51 7.34 17.04
N PRO A 5 -6.67 6.50 17.65
CA PRO A 5 -6.10 6.78 18.97
C PRO A 5 -5.10 7.94 18.92
N TYR A 6 -4.61 8.27 17.73
CA TYR A 6 -3.70 9.38 17.46
C TYR A 6 -3.82 9.83 16.00
N TRP A 7 -3.29 11.01 15.71
CA TRP A 7 -3.22 11.54 14.35
C TRP A 7 -1.78 11.91 13.97
N ASN A 8 -1.40 11.54 12.74
CA ASN A 8 -0.21 12.01 12.05
C ASN A 8 -0.44 12.00 10.53
N HIS A 9 0.57 12.38 9.76
CA HIS A 9 0.45 12.46 8.30
C HIS A 9 0.20 11.09 7.64
N ASN A 10 0.65 9.98 8.24
CA ASN A 10 0.40 8.64 7.72
C ASN A 10 -1.06 8.23 7.97
N VAL A 11 -1.53 8.41 9.22
CA VAL A 11 -2.92 8.12 9.63
C VAL A 11 -3.92 8.95 8.83
N HIS A 12 -3.58 10.20 8.47
CA HIS A 12 -4.42 11.04 7.60
C HIS A 12 -4.76 10.36 6.27
N HIS A 13 -3.89 9.50 5.75
CA HIS A 13 -4.10 8.81 4.48
C HIS A 13 -4.80 7.45 4.61
N HIS A 14 -5.02 6.93 5.83
CA HIS A 14 -5.74 5.67 6.03
C HIS A 14 -7.12 5.65 5.35
N PRO A 15 -7.96 6.71 5.41
CA PRO A 15 -9.25 6.70 4.69
C PRO A 15 -9.10 6.47 3.19
N ALA A 16 -8.08 7.05 2.55
CA ALA A 16 -7.82 6.85 1.11
C ALA A 16 -7.35 5.43 0.81
N VAL A 17 -6.53 4.83 1.69
CA VAL A 17 -6.10 3.42 1.58
C VAL A 17 -7.29 2.50 1.74
N LEU A 18 -8.13 2.72 2.75
CA LEU A 18 -9.33 1.90 3.02
C LEU A 18 -10.37 2.00 1.90
N ALA A 19 -10.53 3.18 1.29
CA ALA A 19 -11.42 3.37 0.15
C ALA A 19 -10.92 2.67 -1.12
N ALA A 20 -9.64 2.34 -1.18
CA ALA A 20 -9.04 1.61 -2.30
C ALA A 20 -9.13 0.09 -2.16
N VAL A 21 -9.55 -0.44 -1.00
CA VAL A 21 -9.73 -1.90 -0.82
C VAL A 21 -10.82 -2.38 -1.77
N PRO A 22 -10.57 -3.39 -2.61
CA PRO A 22 -11.59 -3.93 -3.52
C PRO A 22 -12.77 -4.55 -2.75
N ASP A 23 -13.97 -4.47 -3.32
CA ASP A 23 -15.11 -5.20 -2.79
C ASP A 23 -14.85 -6.71 -2.82
N GLY A 24 -15.24 -7.40 -1.76
CA GLY A 24 -15.01 -8.83 -1.61
C GLY A 24 -13.54 -9.23 -1.38
N CYS A 25 -12.69 -8.30 -0.91
CA CYS A 25 -11.30 -8.57 -0.56
C CYS A 25 -11.23 -9.71 0.48
N ARG A 26 -10.56 -10.81 0.13
CA ARG A 26 -10.39 -11.96 1.03
C ARG A 26 -9.12 -11.83 1.86
N THR A 27 -8.02 -11.42 1.23
CA THR A 27 -6.70 -11.38 1.85
C THR A 27 -6.07 -10.00 1.67
N ALA A 28 -5.73 -9.35 2.78
CA ALA A 28 -5.02 -8.08 2.77
C ALA A 28 -3.67 -8.21 3.47
N LEU A 29 -2.67 -7.49 2.95
CA LEU A 29 -1.35 -7.32 3.55
C LEU A 29 -1.12 -5.84 3.86
N ASP A 30 -0.68 -5.55 5.08
CA ASP A 30 -0.15 -4.25 5.47
C ASP A 30 1.36 -4.38 5.70
N ALA A 31 2.16 -3.95 4.72
CA ALA A 31 3.61 -4.04 4.74
C ALA A 31 4.21 -2.83 5.48
N GLY A 32 5.02 -3.08 6.52
CA GLY A 32 5.48 -2.08 7.47
C GLY A 32 4.33 -1.57 8.33
N CYS A 33 3.62 -2.49 8.97
CA CYS A 33 2.36 -2.21 9.67
C CYS A 33 2.54 -1.39 10.95
N GLY A 34 3.77 -1.24 11.47
CA GLY A 34 4.06 -0.56 12.72
C GLY A 34 3.23 -1.14 13.88
N ASP A 35 2.56 -0.27 14.65
CA ASP A 35 1.65 -0.66 15.75
C ASP A 35 0.35 -1.32 15.31
N GLY A 36 0.20 -1.63 14.02
CA GLY A 36 -0.93 -2.34 13.44
C GLY A 36 -2.22 -1.54 13.30
N LEU A 37 -2.21 -0.21 13.44
CA LEU A 37 -3.43 0.61 13.36
C LEU A 37 -4.14 0.46 12.00
N LEU A 38 -3.41 0.48 10.89
CA LEU A 38 -4.00 0.30 9.56
C LEU A 38 -4.48 -1.14 9.37
N ALA A 39 -3.71 -2.13 9.79
CA ALA A 39 -4.10 -3.55 9.72
C ALA A 39 -5.43 -3.81 10.46
N ARG A 40 -5.60 -3.24 11.67
CA ARG A 40 -6.89 -3.32 12.40
C ARG A 40 -8.06 -2.70 11.65
N LYS A 41 -7.83 -1.59 10.92
CA LYS A 41 -8.88 -0.96 10.09
C LYS A 41 -9.21 -1.77 8.84
N LEU A 42 -8.20 -2.40 8.21
CA LEU A 42 -8.38 -3.29 7.06
C LEU A 42 -9.23 -4.52 7.41
N ALA A 43 -9.22 -4.96 8.66
CA ALA A 43 -10.03 -6.08 9.14
C ALA A 43 -11.54 -5.92 8.90
N ALA A 44 -12.04 -4.68 8.86
CA ALA A 44 -13.43 -4.39 8.52
C ALA A 44 -13.73 -4.44 7.01
N ARG A 45 -12.73 -4.59 6.17
CA ARG A 45 -12.81 -4.55 4.70
C ARG A 45 -12.31 -5.82 4.01
N SER A 46 -11.74 -6.75 4.79
CA SER A 46 -11.09 -7.96 4.28
C SER A 46 -11.41 -9.14 5.16
N ALA A 47 -11.51 -10.34 4.60
CA ALA A 47 -11.78 -11.54 5.38
C ALA A 47 -10.59 -11.95 6.27
N SER A 48 -9.35 -11.66 5.83
CA SER A 48 -8.13 -11.91 6.58
C SER A 48 -7.12 -10.79 6.32
N VAL A 49 -6.38 -10.36 7.34
CA VAL A 49 -5.34 -9.33 7.25
C VAL A 49 -4.05 -9.85 7.87
N THR A 50 -2.95 -9.68 7.14
CA THR A 50 -1.60 -9.88 7.65
C THR A 50 -0.92 -8.52 7.80
N GLY A 51 -0.53 -8.14 9.01
CA GLY A 51 0.37 -7.02 9.25
C GLY A 51 1.80 -7.54 9.37
N VAL A 52 2.73 -6.99 8.62
CA VAL A 52 4.15 -7.38 8.72
C VAL A 52 5.01 -6.16 9.03
N ASP A 53 5.93 -6.31 9.99
CA ASP A 53 6.94 -5.31 10.31
C ASP A 53 8.24 -6.01 10.72
N ARG A 54 9.38 -5.37 10.43
CA ARG A 54 10.70 -5.89 10.80
C ARG A 54 11.08 -5.59 12.26
N SER A 55 10.39 -4.61 12.90
CA SER A 55 10.65 -4.23 14.29
C SER A 55 9.87 -5.13 15.25
N PRO A 56 10.56 -5.90 16.11
CA PRO A 56 9.93 -6.67 17.17
C PRO A 56 9.07 -5.81 18.08
N GLU A 57 9.54 -4.59 18.41
CA GLU A 57 8.85 -3.67 19.30
C GLU A 57 7.50 -3.21 18.70
N MET A 58 7.47 -2.96 17.39
CA MET A 58 6.23 -2.59 16.70
C MET A 58 5.24 -3.76 16.67
N ILE A 59 5.72 -4.96 16.43
CA ILE A 59 4.89 -6.17 16.43
C ILE A 59 4.36 -6.49 17.83
N GLU A 60 5.15 -6.30 18.87
CA GLU A 60 4.68 -6.43 20.26
C GLU A 60 3.59 -5.41 20.58
N LEU A 61 3.77 -4.14 20.20
CA LEU A 61 2.74 -3.10 20.33
C LEU A 61 1.48 -3.47 19.57
N ALA A 62 1.61 -3.96 18.33
CA ALA A 62 0.47 -4.34 17.50
C ALA A 62 -0.33 -5.49 18.12
N ARG A 63 0.36 -6.52 18.64
CA ARG A 63 -0.26 -7.69 19.33
C ARG A 63 -0.85 -7.32 20.69
N GLY A 64 -0.17 -6.44 21.44
CA GLY A 64 -0.60 -6.00 22.77
C GLY A 64 -1.78 -5.04 22.76
N HIS A 65 -2.23 -4.57 21.60
CA HIS A 65 -3.35 -3.64 21.52
C HIS A 65 -4.67 -4.32 21.89
N ALA A 66 -5.42 -3.73 22.83
CA ALA A 66 -6.74 -4.23 23.21
C ALA A 66 -7.70 -4.20 21.99
N GLY A 67 -8.43 -5.31 21.77
CA GLY A 67 -9.43 -5.38 20.71
C GLY A 67 -8.87 -5.59 19.31
N VAL A 68 -7.73 -6.28 19.15
CA VAL A 68 -7.29 -6.77 17.83
C VAL A 68 -8.37 -7.69 17.25
N PRO A 69 -8.88 -7.41 16.04
CA PRO A 69 -9.87 -8.27 15.40
C PRO A 69 -9.33 -9.68 15.16
N GLY A 70 -10.16 -10.70 15.32
CA GLY A 70 -9.75 -12.11 15.20
C GLY A 70 -9.29 -12.53 13.80
N ASN A 71 -9.53 -11.69 12.78
CA ASN A 71 -9.07 -11.89 11.41
C ASN A 71 -7.76 -11.13 11.08
N VAL A 72 -7.04 -10.60 12.08
CA VAL A 72 -5.74 -9.95 11.93
C VAL A 72 -4.65 -10.80 12.53
N ALA A 73 -3.62 -11.09 11.75
CA ALA A 73 -2.38 -11.71 12.19
C ALA A 73 -1.19 -10.75 12.02
N TYR A 74 -0.28 -10.73 12.99
CA TYR A 74 0.95 -9.94 12.92
C TYR A 74 2.17 -10.86 12.80
N LEU A 75 3.02 -10.55 11.84
CA LEU A 75 4.24 -11.30 11.55
C LEU A 75 5.45 -10.36 11.70
N GLU A 76 6.40 -10.75 12.54
CA GLU A 76 7.72 -10.15 12.58
C GLU A 76 8.56 -10.69 11.42
N ALA A 77 8.73 -9.89 10.39
CA ALA A 77 9.54 -10.23 9.23
C ALA A 77 9.84 -8.98 8.40
N ASP A 78 10.91 -9.05 7.61
CA ASP A 78 11.13 -8.09 6.53
C ASP A 78 10.31 -8.50 5.32
N TYR A 79 9.42 -7.61 4.85
CA TYR A 79 8.61 -7.87 3.66
C TYR A 79 9.46 -8.03 2.38
N LEU A 80 10.71 -7.54 2.40
CA LEU A 80 11.66 -7.71 1.30
C LEU A 80 12.22 -9.13 1.25
N ALA A 81 12.27 -9.83 2.39
CA ALA A 81 12.83 -11.17 2.45
C ALA A 81 12.00 -12.16 1.61
N TYR A 82 12.66 -12.84 0.69
CA TYR A 82 12.03 -13.90 -0.08
C TYR A 82 11.71 -15.09 0.83
N GLY A 83 10.50 -15.64 0.67
CA GLY A 83 10.02 -16.76 1.48
C GLY A 83 9.30 -16.38 2.78
N ALA A 84 9.47 -15.15 3.29
CA ALA A 84 8.76 -14.70 4.48
C ALA A 84 7.24 -14.55 4.24
N LEU A 85 6.86 -14.14 3.03
CA LEU A 85 5.47 -13.91 2.62
C LEU A 85 5.20 -14.62 1.29
N PRO A 86 4.01 -15.26 1.12
CA PRO A 86 3.64 -15.91 -0.11
C PRO A 86 3.46 -14.91 -1.25
N GLU A 87 4.05 -15.18 -2.42
CA GLU A 87 3.88 -14.34 -3.60
C GLU A 87 2.50 -14.55 -4.22
N ARG A 88 1.97 -13.47 -4.84
CA ARG A 88 0.71 -13.48 -5.60
C ARG A 88 -0.51 -13.93 -4.77
N ALA A 89 -0.46 -13.72 -3.45
CA ALA A 89 -1.43 -14.26 -2.50
C ALA A 89 -2.41 -13.23 -1.94
N TYR A 90 -2.10 -11.93 -2.07
CA TYR A 90 -2.90 -10.90 -1.43
C TYR A 90 -3.76 -10.15 -2.43
N ASP A 91 -5.08 -10.13 -2.23
CA ASP A 91 -6.03 -9.36 -3.03
C ASP A 91 -5.82 -7.85 -2.87
N PHE A 92 -5.31 -7.44 -1.70
CA PHE A 92 -4.96 -6.07 -1.40
C PHE A 92 -3.61 -5.99 -0.67
N VAL A 93 -2.75 -5.09 -1.11
CA VAL A 93 -1.46 -4.80 -0.45
C VAL A 93 -1.38 -3.31 -0.18
N SER A 94 -1.09 -2.93 1.06
CA SER A 94 -0.79 -1.56 1.48
C SER A 94 0.65 -1.44 1.97
N ALA A 95 1.26 -0.28 1.69
CA ALA A 95 2.56 0.11 2.21
C ALA A 95 2.54 1.62 2.50
N VAL A 96 2.45 2.00 3.78
CA VAL A 96 2.30 3.39 4.21
C VAL A 96 3.57 3.85 4.91
N ALA A 97 4.29 4.79 4.29
CA ALA A 97 5.53 5.37 4.79
C ALA A 97 6.62 4.33 5.12
N VAL A 98 6.76 3.30 4.29
CA VAL A 98 7.74 2.22 4.49
C VAL A 98 8.72 2.06 3.33
N VAL A 99 8.31 2.34 2.08
CA VAL A 99 9.14 2.06 0.88
C VAL A 99 10.43 2.88 0.80
N HIS A 100 10.56 3.96 1.55
CA HIS A 100 11.76 4.79 1.59
C HIS A 100 12.86 4.25 2.53
N HIS A 101 12.55 3.22 3.33
CA HIS A 101 13.50 2.52 4.19
C HIS A 101 14.28 1.41 3.45
N ALA A 102 14.16 1.33 2.13
CA ALA A 102 14.78 0.30 1.31
C ALA A 102 15.10 0.84 -0.09
N PRO A 103 15.90 0.13 -0.91
CA PRO A 103 16.04 0.45 -2.32
C PRO A 103 14.66 0.47 -2.98
N PHE A 104 14.24 1.64 -3.45
CA PHE A 104 12.85 1.92 -3.86
C PHE A 104 12.32 0.95 -4.92
N GLU A 105 13.15 0.64 -5.94
CA GLU A 105 12.76 -0.28 -7.01
C GLU A 105 12.55 -1.71 -6.50
N GLU A 106 13.39 -2.15 -5.58
CA GLU A 106 13.29 -3.45 -4.95
C GLU A 106 12.01 -3.54 -4.11
N ALA A 107 11.75 -2.53 -3.27
CA ALA A 107 10.55 -2.44 -2.45
C ALA A 107 9.27 -2.50 -3.29
N VAL A 108 9.18 -1.68 -4.34
CA VAL A 108 8.02 -1.64 -5.24
C VAL A 108 7.85 -2.97 -5.97
N THR A 109 8.92 -3.55 -6.48
CA THR A 109 8.90 -4.84 -7.19
C THR A 109 8.43 -5.95 -6.27
N ARG A 110 8.93 -5.98 -5.03
CA ARG A 110 8.53 -6.98 -4.03
C ARG A 110 7.04 -6.87 -3.68
N LEU A 111 6.55 -5.67 -3.39
CA LEU A 111 5.13 -5.43 -3.11
C LEU A 111 4.23 -5.85 -4.28
N ALA A 112 4.65 -5.54 -5.51
CA ALA A 112 3.93 -5.98 -6.69
C ALA A 112 3.89 -7.51 -6.82
N ARG A 113 4.96 -8.22 -6.46
CA ARG A 113 4.99 -9.69 -6.47
C ARG A 113 4.05 -10.30 -5.43
N LEU A 114 3.92 -9.68 -4.26
CA LEU A 114 2.99 -10.13 -3.21
C LEU A 114 1.52 -9.97 -3.60
N THR A 115 1.20 -8.97 -4.43
CA THR A 115 -0.17 -8.71 -4.91
C THR A 115 -0.65 -9.84 -5.82
N ALA A 116 -1.84 -10.36 -5.60
CA ALA A 116 -2.46 -11.40 -6.43
C ALA A 116 -2.82 -10.89 -7.84
N PRO A 117 -2.93 -11.75 -8.86
CA PRO A 117 -3.49 -11.36 -10.15
C PRO A 117 -4.91 -10.81 -10.00
N GLY A 118 -5.15 -9.60 -10.49
CA GLY A 118 -6.40 -8.87 -10.27
C GLY A 118 -6.52 -8.18 -8.91
N GLY A 119 -5.51 -8.31 -8.05
CA GLY A 119 -5.42 -7.61 -6.78
C GLY A 119 -4.91 -6.18 -6.93
N ARG A 120 -4.95 -5.42 -5.85
CA ARG A 120 -4.59 -4.01 -5.82
C ARG A 120 -3.45 -3.72 -4.85
N LEU A 121 -2.48 -2.92 -5.29
CA LEU A 121 -1.39 -2.37 -4.48
C LEU A 121 -1.61 -0.87 -4.26
N VAL A 122 -1.50 -0.43 -3.00
CA VAL A 122 -1.54 0.98 -2.62
C VAL A 122 -0.25 1.33 -1.87
N ILE A 123 0.46 2.34 -2.35
CA ILE A 123 1.64 2.88 -1.67
C ILE A 123 1.36 4.33 -1.29
N VAL A 124 1.54 4.66 -0.02
CA VAL A 124 1.60 6.04 0.48
C VAL A 124 3.04 6.32 0.88
N GLY A 125 3.71 7.16 0.11
CA GLY A 125 5.13 7.43 0.30
C GLY A 125 5.44 8.92 0.40
N MET A 126 6.73 9.22 0.57
CA MET A 126 7.30 10.57 0.64
C MET A 126 8.20 10.82 -0.56
N ALA A 127 8.32 12.09 -0.95
CA ALA A 127 9.25 12.54 -1.99
C ALA A 127 10.09 13.71 -1.46
N ALA A 128 11.37 13.75 -1.84
CA ALA A 128 12.26 14.86 -1.54
C ALA A 128 11.88 16.10 -2.36
N ASN A 129 11.97 17.27 -1.73
CA ASN A 129 11.84 18.55 -2.43
C ASN A 129 13.16 18.85 -3.16
N ARG A 130 13.15 18.87 -4.50
CA ARG A 130 14.33 19.16 -5.33
C ARG A 130 14.18 20.42 -6.17
N THR A 131 12.95 20.86 -6.43
CA THR A 131 12.67 22.00 -7.27
C THR A 131 11.98 23.13 -6.48
N PRO A 132 12.07 24.41 -6.93
CA PRO A 132 11.30 25.50 -6.31
C PRO A 132 9.80 25.21 -6.23
N LEU A 133 9.24 24.53 -7.23
CA LEU A 133 7.84 24.11 -7.22
C LEU A 133 7.54 23.11 -6.11
N ASP A 134 8.46 22.18 -5.83
CA ASP A 134 8.30 21.23 -4.72
C ASP A 134 8.23 21.96 -3.39
N TRP A 135 9.07 22.95 -3.19
CA TRP A 135 9.06 23.78 -1.98
C TRP A 135 7.78 24.59 -1.84
N LEU A 136 7.28 25.18 -2.95
CA LEU A 136 6.00 25.91 -2.94
C LEU A 136 4.84 25.00 -2.56
N ILE A 137 4.73 23.81 -3.16
CA ILE A 137 3.69 22.82 -2.83
C ILE A 137 3.83 22.37 -1.37
N SER A 138 5.05 22.15 -0.89
CA SER A 138 5.31 21.77 0.49
C SER A 138 4.90 22.87 1.47
N ALA A 139 5.16 24.14 1.13
CA ALA A 139 4.74 25.27 1.94
C ALA A 139 3.21 25.35 2.08
N CYS A 140 2.45 25.06 1.02
CA CYS A 140 0.98 24.96 1.07
C CYS A 140 0.50 23.84 2.02
N GLY A 141 1.32 22.82 2.26
CA GLY A 141 1.03 21.75 3.21
C GLY A 141 1.06 22.18 4.68
N VAL A 142 1.82 23.25 5.01
CA VAL A 142 1.97 23.71 6.40
C VAL A 142 0.65 24.12 7.05
N PRO A 143 -0.14 25.05 6.48
CA PRO A 143 -1.42 25.44 7.07
C PRO A 143 -2.41 24.29 7.15
N ALA A 144 -2.41 23.40 6.16
CA ALA A 144 -3.23 22.20 6.18
C ALA A 144 -2.83 21.27 7.34
N SER A 145 -1.53 21.02 7.53
CA SER A 145 -1.01 20.22 8.63
C SER A 145 -1.35 20.79 9.99
N LEU A 146 -1.21 22.12 10.18
CA LEU A 146 -1.55 22.80 11.43
C LEU A 146 -3.06 22.71 11.72
N SER A 147 -3.90 22.91 10.72
CA SER A 147 -5.36 22.79 10.84
C SER A 147 -5.77 21.38 11.24
N HIS A 148 -5.23 20.35 10.57
CA HIS A 148 -5.51 18.96 10.92
C HIS A 148 -4.98 18.58 12.30
N ALA A 149 -3.76 19.01 12.66
CA ALA A 149 -3.20 18.77 13.99
C ALA A 149 -4.08 19.36 15.08
N ARG A 150 -4.53 20.63 14.93
CA ARG A 150 -5.43 21.27 15.91
C ARG A 150 -6.74 20.50 16.07
N ARG A 151 -7.35 20.06 14.97
CA ARG A 151 -8.62 19.32 15.00
C ARG A 151 -8.51 17.93 15.66
N ASN A 152 -7.31 17.32 15.65
CA ASN A 152 -7.06 15.98 16.14
C ASN A 152 -6.24 15.94 17.45
N GLY A 153 -6.16 17.05 18.18
CA GLY A 153 -5.47 17.09 19.47
C GLY A 153 -3.94 17.02 19.40
N GLY A 154 -3.36 17.40 18.26
CA GLY A 154 -1.92 17.40 18.01
C GLY A 154 -1.44 16.25 17.13
N LYS A 155 -0.18 16.34 16.68
CA LYS A 155 0.49 15.27 15.94
C LYS A 155 1.09 14.28 16.93
N ARG A 156 0.63 13.04 16.89
CA ARG A 156 1.08 11.94 17.78
C ARG A 156 1.31 10.67 16.95
N GLY A 157 2.02 9.70 17.54
CA GLY A 157 2.26 8.39 16.95
C GLY A 157 3.06 7.51 17.88
N PRO A 158 3.29 6.25 17.53
CA PRO A 158 4.15 5.36 18.30
C PRO A 158 5.54 5.94 18.45
N VAL A 159 6.13 5.76 19.63
CA VAL A 159 7.52 6.12 19.90
C VAL A 159 8.44 5.08 19.26
N GLY A 160 9.57 5.53 18.69
CA GLY A 160 10.57 4.61 18.11
C GLY A 160 10.41 4.35 16.61
N MET A 161 9.50 5.02 15.92
CA MET A 161 9.47 4.92 14.44
C MET A 161 10.73 5.56 13.85
N PRO A 162 11.51 4.80 13.03
CA PRO A 162 12.70 5.34 12.39
C PRO A 162 12.31 6.49 11.44
N MET A 163 13.04 7.59 11.51
CA MET A 163 12.95 8.70 10.56
C MET A 163 14.17 8.61 9.65
N GLU A 164 13.97 8.21 8.42
CA GLU A 164 15.02 8.22 7.41
C GLU A 164 14.79 9.35 6.40
N ASP A 165 15.90 9.87 5.87
CA ASP A 165 15.86 10.90 4.86
C ASP A 165 15.35 10.36 3.52
N VAL A 166 14.43 11.09 2.92
CA VAL A 166 13.88 10.78 1.61
C VAL A 166 14.81 11.33 0.53
N HIS A 167 15.40 10.45 -0.26
CA HIS A 167 16.39 10.83 -1.26
C HIS A 167 15.80 11.06 -2.66
N MET A 168 14.72 10.39 -3.03
CA MET A 168 14.14 10.47 -4.36
C MET A 168 13.18 11.66 -4.51
N SER A 169 13.35 12.40 -5.59
CA SER A 169 12.41 13.46 -6.00
C SER A 169 11.08 12.89 -6.49
N TRP A 170 10.06 13.74 -6.51
CA TRP A 170 8.76 13.40 -7.09
C TRP A 170 8.83 12.90 -8.54
N GLY A 171 9.67 13.54 -9.35
CA GLY A 171 9.84 13.16 -10.76
C GLY A 171 10.48 11.78 -10.93
N GLU A 172 11.48 11.44 -10.11
CA GLU A 172 12.14 10.13 -10.12
C GLU A 172 11.17 9.03 -9.66
N ILE A 173 10.48 9.24 -8.54
CA ILE A 173 9.47 8.30 -8.03
C ILE A 173 8.44 8.00 -9.11
N ARG A 174 7.86 9.03 -9.72
CA ARG A 174 6.86 8.87 -10.78
C ARG A 174 7.36 8.06 -11.97
N ARG A 175 8.58 8.37 -12.42
CA ARG A 175 9.21 7.66 -13.55
C ARG A 175 9.43 6.19 -13.24
N VAL A 176 9.95 5.87 -12.04
CA VAL A 176 10.17 4.49 -11.60
C VAL A 176 8.86 3.74 -11.46
N LEU A 177 7.85 4.33 -10.81
CA LEU A 177 6.54 3.69 -10.64
C LEU A 177 5.88 3.36 -11.98
N HIS A 178 5.84 4.30 -12.93
CA HIS A 178 5.25 4.04 -14.25
C HIS A 178 6.02 3.00 -15.07
N ARG A 179 7.34 2.90 -14.86
CA ARG A 179 8.17 1.87 -15.51
C ARG A 179 7.91 0.49 -14.92
N LEU A 180 7.87 0.36 -13.59
CA LEU A 180 7.71 -0.93 -12.90
C LEU A 180 6.26 -1.42 -12.88
N LEU A 181 5.31 -0.49 -12.80
CA LEU A 181 3.88 -0.75 -12.64
C LEU A 181 3.07 -0.02 -13.73
N PRO A 182 3.12 -0.50 -14.98
CA PRO A 182 2.35 0.12 -16.06
C PRO A 182 0.86 0.23 -15.69
N GLY A 183 0.28 1.41 -15.97
CA GLY A 183 -1.12 1.71 -15.63
C GLY A 183 -1.37 2.16 -14.19
N CYS A 184 -0.33 2.30 -13.35
CA CYS A 184 -0.53 2.84 -12.01
C CYS A 184 -0.97 4.31 -12.06
N ALA A 185 -1.88 4.67 -11.15
CA ALA A 185 -2.26 6.05 -10.87
C ALA A 185 -1.41 6.60 -9.72
N VAL A 186 -0.71 7.73 -9.95
CA VAL A 186 0.14 8.34 -8.92
C VAL A 186 -0.26 9.80 -8.76
N ARG A 187 -0.57 10.20 -7.53
CA ARG A 187 -0.94 11.59 -7.21
C ARG A 187 -0.20 12.11 -5.99
N ARG A 188 0.17 13.39 -6.04
CA ARG A 188 0.73 14.12 -4.91
C ARG A 188 -0.40 14.57 -3.98
N THR A 189 -0.12 14.62 -2.67
CA THR A 189 -1.07 15.09 -1.65
C THR A 189 -0.47 16.23 -0.82
N LEU A 190 -1.32 17.02 -0.15
CA LEU A 190 -0.91 18.23 0.56
C LEU A 190 -0.03 17.99 1.80
N LEU A 191 -0.09 16.81 2.40
CA LEU A 191 0.65 16.52 3.63
C LEU A 191 1.99 15.78 3.36
N TRP A 192 2.73 16.26 2.36
CA TRP A 192 4.06 15.74 1.97
C TRP A 192 4.07 14.25 1.65
N ARG A 193 2.96 13.75 1.13
CA ARG A 193 2.82 12.35 0.72
C ARG A 193 2.43 12.29 -0.76
N TYR A 194 2.69 11.15 -1.34
CA TYR A 194 2.02 10.73 -2.58
C TYR A 194 1.22 9.46 -2.30
N VAL A 195 0.19 9.26 -3.10
CA VAL A 195 -0.57 8.02 -3.12
C VAL A 195 -0.44 7.42 -4.51
N MET A 196 -0.02 6.18 -4.57
CA MET A 196 0.02 5.36 -5.77
C MET A 196 -0.98 4.22 -5.62
N VAL A 197 -1.75 3.97 -6.66
CA VAL A 197 -2.69 2.84 -6.77
C VAL A 197 -2.37 2.09 -8.04
N TRP A 198 -2.23 0.79 -7.95
CA TRP A 198 -2.01 -0.09 -9.09
C TRP A 198 -2.84 -1.35 -8.98
N ASP A 199 -3.57 -1.66 -10.06
CA ASP A 199 -4.29 -2.91 -10.19
C ASP A 199 -3.40 -3.90 -10.97
N ARG A 200 -3.06 -5.02 -10.34
CA ARG A 200 -2.30 -6.05 -11.02
C ARG A 200 -3.16 -6.69 -12.11
N PRO A 201 -2.68 -6.73 -13.37
CA PRO A 201 -3.42 -7.40 -14.43
C PRO A 201 -3.76 -8.85 -14.05
N ARG A 202 -4.99 -9.26 -14.31
CA ARG A 202 -5.34 -10.68 -14.30
C ARG A 202 -4.53 -11.31 -15.42
N GLY A 203 -3.63 -12.26 -15.11
CA GLY A 203 -2.85 -12.96 -16.13
C GLY A 203 -3.82 -13.43 -17.20
N GLY A 204 -3.60 -13.00 -18.46
CA GLY A 204 -4.41 -13.44 -19.58
C GLY A 204 -4.26 -14.95 -19.71
N GLY A 205 -5.30 -15.70 -19.37
CA GLY A 205 -5.47 -17.03 -19.94
C GLY A 205 -5.51 -16.86 -21.45
N PRO A 206 -5.00 -17.85 -22.22
CA PRO A 206 -5.10 -17.77 -23.68
C PRO A 206 -6.56 -17.50 -24.03
N ARG A 207 -6.80 -16.39 -24.75
CA ARG A 207 -8.10 -16.20 -25.40
C ARG A 207 -8.26 -17.40 -26.31
N GLY A 208 -9.14 -18.35 -25.93
CA GLY A 208 -9.46 -19.47 -26.75
C GLY A 208 -9.87 -18.91 -28.11
N CYS A 209 -9.05 -19.18 -29.11
CA CYS A 209 -9.50 -19.06 -30.49
C CYS A 209 -10.69 -19.98 -30.60
N SER A 210 -11.91 -19.42 -30.63
CA SER A 210 -13.10 -20.08 -31.12
C SER A 210 -12.83 -20.40 -32.59
N GLY A 211 -12.26 -21.59 -32.80
CA GLY A 211 -12.11 -22.14 -34.14
C GLY A 211 -13.49 -22.36 -34.73
N ALA A 212 -13.83 -21.58 -35.72
CA ALA A 212 -14.93 -21.83 -36.59
C ALA A 212 -14.74 -23.25 -37.21
N ALA A 213 -15.58 -24.17 -36.77
CA ALA A 213 -15.66 -25.46 -37.42
C ALA A 213 -16.21 -25.23 -38.83
N SER A 214 -15.34 -25.29 -39.83
CA SER A 214 -15.67 -25.36 -41.24
C SER A 214 -16.35 -26.70 -41.49
N SER A 215 -17.64 -26.67 -41.72
CA SER A 215 -18.42 -27.79 -42.23
C SER A 215 -17.99 -28.09 -43.66
N VAL A 216 -17.40 -29.26 -43.88
CA VAL A 216 -17.15 -29.85 -45.19
C VAL A 216 -18.45 -30.57 -45.62
N PRO A 217 -19.05 -30.26 -46.78
CA PRO A 217 -20.18 -31.04 -47.30
C PRO A 217 -19.69 -32.36 -47.86
N ALA A 218 -20.32 -33.44 -47.43
CA ALA A 218 -20.18 -34.75 -48.05
C ALA A 218 -20.84 -34.74 -49.45
N HIS A 219 -20.08 -35.03 -50.48
CA HIS A 219 -20.58 -35.45 -51.75
C HIS A 219 -20.64 -36.97 -51.74
N GLY A 220 -21.84 -37.46 -52.09
CA GLY A 220 -22.08 -38.86 -52.32
C GLY A 220 -21.62 -39.29 -53.72
N ASP A 221 -21.34 -40.58 -53.82
CA ASP A 221 -21.73 -41.51 -54.85
C ASP A 221 -21.76 -42.92 -54.25
#